data_0997339a30de002177a4dca60f50032c
#
_entry.id   0997339a30de002177a4dca60f50032c
#
_cell.length_a   1.000
_cell.length_b   1.000
_cell.length_c   1.000
_cell.angle_alpha   90.00
_cell.angle_beta   90.00
_cell.angle_gamma   90.00
#
_symmetry.space_group_name_H-M   'P 1'
#
loop_
_entity.id
_entity.type
_entity.pdbx_description
1 polymer ?
#
loop_
_entity_poly.entity_id
_entity_poly.type
_entity_poly.pdbx_seq_one_letter_code
_entity_poly.pdbx_strand_id
1 'polypeptide(L)'
;MSLLSEILNRDMDLFYEYLDCDVKKSDSTSDFKLVADFTEYNPLHNGHYHCMKVARSSVPDSLFVAVVPGLFERSGRGIPYILPREKRAEIAVSLGADIVVEGPPMGLMGSGQYSLCLCKMFAALNTDYIPRGYNPHEGFDEILSRINQGHHIAPKPYKIVDKTTGEVLLKDKLKEDNYVITSFSNSLSKIGFDYKDKFIFVKRIGGVSGTKIREAVTNGEFESVKDMMPDKTIEVLTNDKKSIIFSKRLDGNIIDNANNLDLNNLNLLNDKLALEIESKRPFNNLDEVLNAIPQGFSTHFKQRILSILENPIPKKDMSDFIEKYPSQIRILKYKNDDVLEVFKEKVNTENIYSVK
;
A
#
# COMPACT_ATOMS: atom_id res chain seq x y z
N MET A 1 5.72 24.51 -12.61
CA MET A 1 5.92 23.11 -12.21
C MET A 1 4.55 22.45 -12.15
N SER A 2 4.38 21.19 -12.53
CA SER A 2 3.08 20.52 -12.41
C SER A 2 2.86 20.08 -10.96
N LEU A 3 1.58 19.94 -10.53
CA LEU A 3 1.24 19.40 -9.20
C LEU A 3 1.96 18.07 -8.92
N LEU A 4 2.02 17.18 -9.90
CA LEU A 4 2.71 15.90 -9.76
C LEU A 4 4.22 16.09 -9.50
N SER A 5 4.88 16.99 -10.23
CA SER A 5 6.32 17.27 -10.02
C SER A 5 6.60 17.82 -8.62
N GLU A 6 5.74 18.69 -8.11
CA GLU A 6 5.86 19.23 -6.74
C GLU A 6 5.69 18.12 -5.69
N ILE A 7 4.70 17.24 -5.88
CA ILE A 7 4.47 16.10 -4.99
C ILE A 7 5.69 15.17 -4.98
N LEU A 8 6.20 14.77 -6.16
CA LEU A 8 7.30 13.81 -6.25
C LEU A 8 8.61 14.36 -5.67
N ASN A 9 8.89 15.65 -5.85
CA ASN A 9 10.05 16.29 -5.25
C ASN A 9 9.94 16.31 -3.71
N ARG A 10 8.80 16.75 -3.17
CA ARG A 10 8.52 16.69 -1.73
C ARG A 10 8.66 15.26 -1.19
N ASP A 11 8.19 14.28 -1.92
CA ASP A 11 8.23 12.88 -1.48
C ASP A 11 9.64 12.30 -1.48
N MET A 12 10.53 12.80 -2.33
CA MET A 12 11.95 12.46 -2.29
C MET A 12 12.58 12.98 -0.99
N ASP A 13 12.34 14.24 -0.63
CA ASP A 13 12.81 14.82 0.63
C ASP A 13 12.27 14.04 1.83
N LEU A 14 10.97 13.71 1.84
CA LEU A 14 10.33 12.92 2.89
C LEU A 14 10.91 11.50 3.00
N PHE A 15 11.25 10.86 1.89
CA PHE A 15 11.86 9.54 1.91
C PHE A 15 13.20 9.57 2.67
N TYR A 16 14.03 10.56 2.43
CA TYR A 16 15.30 10.72 3.14
C TYR A 16 15.09 11.17 4.59
N GLU A 17 14.07 11.98 4.89
CA GLU A 17 13.68 12.30 6.28
C GLU A 17 13.35 11.04 7.09
N TYR A 18 12.65 10.04 6.49
CA TYR A 18 12.45 8.73 7.13
C TYR A 18 13.76 7.98 7.41
N LEU A 19 14.75 8.10 6.53
CA LEU A 19 16.07 7.48 6.70
C LEU A 19 16.89 8.13 7.81
N ASP A 20 16.80 9.44 7.93
CA ASP A 20 17.57 10.23 8.92
C ASP A 20 16.93 10.18 10.32
N CYS A 21 15.65 9.79 10.41
CA CYS A 21 14.95 9.70 11.68
C CYS A 21 15.38 8.47 12.48
N ASP A 22 15.73 8.68 13.74
CA ASP A 22 16.00 7.60 14.68
C ASP A 22 14.70 6.95 15.16
N VAL A 23 14.69 5.62 15.21
CA VAL A 23 13.53 4.87 15.71
C VAL A 23 13.43 5.01 17.23
N LYS A 24 12.41 5.71 17.71
CA LYS A 24 12.10 5.83 19.14
C LYS A 24 10.91 4.96 19.47
N LYS A 25 11.13 3.96 20.31
CA LYS A 25 10.05 3.10 20.82
C LYS A 25 9.54 3.63 22.14
N SER A 26 8.22 3.54 22.32
CA SER A 26 7.53 3.75 23.59
C SER A 26 6.66 2.56 23.90
N ASP A 27 6.31 2.37 25.16
CA ASP A 27 5.33 1.37 25.55
C ASP A 27 3.94 2.03 25.52
N SER A 28 2.96 1.33 24.97
CA SER A 28 1.58 1.77 25.00
C SER A 28 1.07 1.83 26.45
N THR A 29 0.40 2.91 26.79
CA THR A 29 -0.24 3.11 28.10
C THR A 29 -1.76 2.95 28.04
N SER A 30 -2.30 2.70 26.85
CA SER A 30 -3.75 2.66 26.60
C SER A 30 -4.25 1.23 26.36
N ASP A 31 -5.32 0.86 27.05
CA ASP A 31 -6.08 -0.38 26.82
C ASP A 31 -7.07 -0.27 25.65
N PHE A 32 -7.16 0.90 25.02
CA PHE A 32 -8.06 1.14 23.91
C PHE A 32 -7.75 0.20 22.73
N LYS A 33 -8.78 -0.36 22.10
CA LYS A 33 -8.57 -1.27 20.97
C LYS A 33 -8.31 -0.48 19.69
N LEU A 34 -7.35 -0.95 18.88
CA LEU A 34 -6.99 -0.37 17.61
C LEU A 34 -7.18 -1.37 16.48
N VAL A 35 -8.00 -0.99 15.51
CA VAL A 35 -8.22 -1.69 14.25
C VAL A 35 -7.39 -0.99 13.18
N ALA A 36 -6.37 -1.64 12.62
CA ALA A 36 -5.57 -1.08 11.54
C ALA A 36 -5.88 -1.76 10.21
N ASP A 37 -6.43 -1.03 9.26
CA ASP A 37 -6.66 -1.50 7.89
C ASP A 37 -5.60 -0.90 6.94
N PHE A 38 -5.03 -1.76 6.11
CA PHE A 38 -4.21 -1.32 4.99
C PHE A 38 -5.06 -1.28 3.72
N THR A 39 -5.08 -0.13 3.06
CA THR A 39 -5.78 0.03 1.80
C THR A 39 -5.23 1.18 0.97
N GLU A 40 -5.22 1.01 -0.34
CA GLU A 40 -4.73 2.05 -1.25
C GLU A 40 -5.73 3.18 -1.48
N TYR A 41 -7.03 2.93 -1.31
CA TYR A 41 -8.12 3.86 -1.64
C TYR A 41 -7.95 4.54 -3.01
N ASN A 42 -7.83 3.74 -4.05
CA ASN A 42 -7.53 4.22 -5.42
C ASN A 42 -8.68 3.98 -6.43
N PRO A 43 -9.80 4.73 -6.30
CA PRO A 43 -10.24 5.50 -5.14
C PRO A 43 -10.88 4.65 -4.05
N LEU A 44 -11.30 5.24 -2.92
CA LEU A 44 -12.14 4.58 -1.93
C LEU A 44 -13.51 4.27 -2.58
N HIS A 45 -13.86 3.00 -2.61
CA HIS A 45 -15.09 2.50 -3.22
C HIS A 45 -15.91 1.64 -2.24
N ASN A 46 -17.12 1.25 -2.63
CA ASN A 46 -18.05 0.52 -1.75
C ASN A 46 -17.49 -0.77 -1.17
N GLY A 47 -16.54 -1.45 -1.84
CA GLY A 47 -15.85 -2.61 -1.30
C GLY A 47 -14.97 -2.28 -0.09
N HIS A 48 -14.22 -1.16 -0.15
CA HIS A 48 -13.42 -0.67 0.98
C HIS A 48 -14.33 -0.19 2.12
N TYR A 49 -15.37 0.57 1.79
CA TYR A 49 -16.32 1.07 2.77
C TYR A 49 -17.08 -0.07 3.48
N HIS A 50 -17.42 -1.13 2.78
CA HIS A 50 -17.98 -2.35 3.36
C HIS A 50 -17.03 -2.99 4.38
N CYS A 51 -15.75 -3.16 4.01
CA CYS A 51 -14.73 -3.71 4.91
C CYS A 51 -14.59 -2.87 6.18
N MET A 52 -14.52 -1.55 6.05
CA MET A 52 -14.48 -0.60 7.18
C MET A 52 -15.71 -0.75 8.10
N LYS A 53 -16.92 -0.80 7.53
CA LYS A 53 -18.15 -0.94 8.31
C LYS A 53 -18.21 -2.26 9.09
N VAL A 54 -17.84 -3.36 8.44
CA VAL A 54 -17.79 -4.68 9.11
C VAL A 54 -16.77 -4.67 10.24
N ALA A 55 -15.58 -4.13 10.01
CA ALA A 55 -14.54 -4.06 11.03
C ALA A 55 -14.99 -3.25 12.25
N ARG A 56 -15.59 -2.07 12.03
CA ARG A 56 -16.11 -1.24 13.14
C ARG A 56 -17.26 -1.93 13.91
N SER A 57 -18.13 -2.66 13.22
CA SER A 57 -19.21 -3.40 13.85
C SER A 57 -18.70 -4.61 14.64
N SER A 58 -17.58 -5.20 14.22
CA SER A 58 -16.95 -6.35 14.90
C SER A 58 -16.20 -5.95 16.16
N VAL A 59 -15.68 -4.72 16.22
CA VAL A 59 -14.94 -4.19 17.37
C VAL A 59 -15.50 -2.80 17.72
N PRO A 60 -16.65 -2.74 18.40
CA PRO A 60 -17.22 -1.47 18.87
C PRO A 60 -16.23 -0.71 19.76
N ASP A 61 -16.36 0.61 19.80
CA ASP A 61 -15.55 1.51 20.64
C ASP A 61 -14.03 1.41 20.43
N SER A 62 -13.60 0.96 19.23
CA SER A 62 -12.20 0.93 18.82
C SER A 62 -11.80 2.14 17.98
N LEU A 63 -10.51 2.46 17.98
CA LEU A 63 -9.93 3.35 16.97
C LEU A 63 -9.79 2.62 15.63
N PHE A 64 -10.35 3.18 14.56
CA PHE A 64 -10.11 2.68 13.20
C PHE A 64 -9.04 3.52 12.52
N VAL A 65 -7.88 2.91 12.31
CA VAL A 65 -6.72 3.53 11.65
C VAL A 65 -6.57 2.97 10.25
N ALA A 66 -6.63 3.83 9.23
CA ALA A 66 -6.32 3.44 7.87
C ALA A 66 -4.85 3.72 7.55
N VAL A 67 -4.09 2.70 7.15
CA VAL A 67 -2.73 2.83 6.62
C VAL A 67 -2.83 3.01 5.11
N VAL A 68 -2.59 4.22 4.63
CA VAL A 68 -2.75 4.60 3.23
C VAL A 68 -1.38 4.90 2.61
N PRO A 69 -0.85 4.04 1.74
CA PRO A 69 0.42 4.31 1.07
C PRO A 69 0.29 5.54 0.17
N GLY A 70 1.28 6.40 0.22
CA GLY A 70 1.20 7.69 -0.46
C GLY A 70 2.49 8.17 -1.10
N LEU A 71 3.63 7.92 -0.50
CA LEU A 71 4.91 8.37 -1.03
C LEU A 71 5.08 8.00 -2.50
N PHE A 72 5.41 9.03 -3.31
CA PHE A 72 5.54 8.98 -4.77
C PHE A 72 4.24 8.71 -5.53
N GLU A 73 3.10 8.67 -4.87
CA GLU A 73 1.76 8.51 -5.45
C GLU A 73 1.65 7.35 -6.46
N ARG A 74 2.32 6.23 -6.14
CA ARG A 74 2.33 5.00 -6.95
C ARG A 74 1.86 3.80 -6.13
N SER A 75 0.86 3.11 -6.68
CA SER A 75 0.26 1.91 -6.05
C SER A 75 1.25 0.74 -5.99
N GLY A 76 0.92 -0.29 -5.23
CA GLY A 76 1.69 -1.54 -5.23
C GLY A 76 1.78 -2.24 -6.59
N ARG A 77 0.96 -1.85 -7.55
CA ARG A 77 1.05 -2.27 -8.97
C ARG A 77 1.97 -1.39 -9.80
N GLY A 78 2.54 -0.33 -9.22
CA GLY A 78 3.34 0.66 -9.93
C GLY A 78 2.54 1.66 -10.76
N ILE A 79 1.19 1.64 -10.70
CA ILE A 79 0.35 2.60 -11.42
C ILE A 79 0.06 3.84 -10.57
N PRO A 80 -0.09 5.02 -11.20
CA PRO A 80 -0.46 6.25 -10.49
C PRO A 80 -1.77 6.11 -9.72
N TYR A 81 -1.87 6.76 -8.55
CA TYR A 81 -3.15 6.95 -7.87
C TYR A 81 -4.02 7.99 -8.59
N ILE A 82 -5.34 7.88 -8.47
CA ILE A 82 -6.27 8.90 -9.01
C ILE A 82 -6.14 10.20 -8.23
N LEU A 83 -6.07 10.11 -6.90
CA LEU A 83 -6.05 11.23 -5.98
C LEU A 83 -4.78 11.16 -5.12
N PRO A 84 -4.22 12.32 -4.73
CA PRO A 84 -3.15 12.39 -3.75
C PRO A 84 -3.57 11.80 -2.41
N ARG A 85 -2.59 11.34 -1.62
CA ARG A 85 -2.83 10.71 -0.31
C ARG A 85 -3.63 11.57 0.65
N GLU A 86 -3.46 12.88 0.62
CA GLU A 86 -4.20 13.82 1.46
C GLU A 86 -5.70 13.79 1.16
N LYS A 87 -6.07 13.74 -0.12
CA LYS A 87 -7.48 13.62 -0.56
C LYS A 87 -8.06 12.25 -0.26
N ARG A 88 -7.27 11.19 -0.41
CA ARG A 88 -7.68 9.83 -0.03
C ARG A 88 -7.92 9.73 1.48
N ALA A 89 -7.08 10.40 2.29
CA ALA A 89 -7.23 10.49 3.73
C ALA A 89 -8.48 11.29 4.15
N GLU A 90 -8.74 12.43 3.49
CA GLU A 90 -9.96 13.23 3.70
C GLU A 90 -11.23 12.40 3.49
N ILE A 91 -11.30 11.67 2.38
CA ILE A 91 -12.43 10.78 2.07
C ILE A 91 -12.56 9.70 3.16
N ALA A 92 -11.47 9.06 3.54
CA ALA A 92 -11.49 7.97 4.52
C ALA A 92 -12.02 8.42 5.89
N VAL A 93 -11.55 9.56 6.40
CA VAL A 93 -12.04 10.12 7.67
C VAL A 93 -13.52 10.51 7.57
N SER A 94 -13.93 11.12 6.45
CA SER A 94 -15.35 11.47 6.24
C SER A 94 -16.27 10.25 6.21
N LEU A 95 -15.76 9.07 5.86
CA LEU A 95 -16.51 7.82 5.78
C LEU A 95 -16.38 6.93 7.02
N GLY A 96 -15.62 7.38 8.03
CA GLY A 96 -15.58 6.70 9.32
C GLY A 96 -14.24 6.17 9.78
N ALA A 97 -13.11 6.45 9.09
CA ALA A 97 -11.81 6.27 9.69
C ALA A 97 -11.60 7.35 10.79
N ASP A 98 -11.03 6.97 11.91
CA ASP A 98 -10.72 7.91 12.98
C ASP A 98 -9.39 8.61 12.71
N ILE A 99 -8.42 7.87 12.17
CA ILE A 99 -7.09 8.37 11.78
C ILE A 99 -6.67 7.73 10.47
N VAL A 100 -5.95 8.49 9.66
CA VAL A 100 -5.27 7.99 8.47
C VAL A 100 -3.78 8.27 8.62
N VAL A 101 -2.97 7.23 8.54
CA VAL A 101 -1.50 7.32 8.57
C VAL A 101 -0.89 6.98 7.23
N GLU A 102 0.28 7.55 6.95
CA GLU A 102 1.02 7.32 5.72
C GLU A 102 1.69 5.94 5.72
N GLY A 103 1.42 5.14 4.71
CA GLY A 103 2.05 3.84 4.48
C GLY A 103 3.34 3.94 3.64
N PRO A 104 4.02 2.81 3.39
CA PRO A 104 5.30 2.78 2.68
C PRO A 104 5.16 3.12 1.19
N PRO A 105 6.27 3.44 0.47
CA PRO A 105 6.30 3.74 -0.97
C PRO A 105 6.12 2.49 -1.84
N MET A 106 4.94 1.89 -1.81
CA MET A 106 4.66 0.57 -2.39
C MET A 106 4.99 0.45 -3.87
N GLY A 107 4.81 1.53 -4.63
CA GLY A 107 5.05 1.54 -6.08
C GLY A 107 6.52 1.39 -6.47
N LEU A 108 7.43 1.66 -5.54
CA LEU A 108 8.87 1.55 -5.70
C LEU A 108 9.45 0.28 -5.03
N MET A 109 8.59 -0.56 -4.47
CA MET A 109 8.96 -1.74 -3.69
C MET A 109 8.53 -3.04 -4.35
N GLY A 110 9.27 -4.13 -4.10
CA GLY A 110 8.80 -5.49 -4.35
C GLY A 110 7.67 -5.90 -3.39
N SER A 111 6.83 -6.85 -3.81
CA SER A 111 5.68 -7.27 -2.99
C SER A 111 6.06 -7.77 -1.59
N GLY A 112 7.20 -8.45 -1.45
CA GLY A 112 7.72 -8.86 -0.15
C GLY A 112 8.24 -7.70 0.70
N GLN A 113 8.80 -6.66 0.09
CA GLN A 113 9.31 -5.47 0.76
C GLN A 113 8.15 -4.65 1.36
N TYR A 114 7.14 -4.30 0.56
CA TYR A 114 6.03 -3.52 1.08
C TYR A 114 5.16 -4.30 2.08
N SER A 115 4.97 -5.61 1.89
CA SER A 115 4.26 -6.44 2.86
C SER A 115 4.97 -6.45 4.22
N LEU A 116 6.30 -6.50 4.23
CA LEU A 116 7.08 -6.42 5.46
C LEU A 116 6.93 -5.05 6.14
N CYS A 117 7.03 -3.95 5.37
CA CYS A 117 6.84 -2.60 5.90
C CYS A 117 5.44 -2.41 6.50
N LEU A 118 4.38 -2.86 5.80
CA LEU A 118 3.01 -2.78 6.32
C LEU A 118 2.85 -3.56 7.64
N CYS A 119 3.44 -4.75 7.74
CA CYS A 119 3.40 -5.52 8.98
C CYS A 119 4.17 -4.85 10.12
N LYS A 120 5.32 -4.23 9.83
CA LYS A 120 6.05 -3.40 10.80
C LYS A 120 5.21 -2.19 11.25
N MET A 121 4.45 -1.55 10.34
CA MET A 121 3.52 -0.48 10.70
C MET A 121 2.44 -0.99 11.64
N PHE A 122 1.82 -2.14 11.39
CA PHE A 122 0.85 -2.72 12.31
C PHE A 122 1.43 -2.98 13.71
N ALA A 123 2.68 -3.43 13.78
CA ALA A 123 3.37 -3.60 15.05
C ALA A 123 3.64 -2.26 15.77
N ALA A 124 4.08 -1.23 15.05
CA ALA A 124 4.31 0.11 15.60
C ALA A 124 3.01 0.78 16.06
N LEU A 125 1.89 0.53 15.38
CA LEU A 125 0.56 0.99 15.77
C LEU A 125 0.01 0.24 16.99
N ASN A 126 0.67 -0.80 17.49
CA ASN A 126 0.16 -1.68 18.54
C ASN A 126 -1.23 -2.23 18.20
N THR A 127 -1.37 -2.78 16.99
CA THR A 127 -2.65 -3.17 16.39
C THR A 127 -3.25 -4.38 17.10
N ASP A 128 -4.51 -4.26 17.49
CA ASP A 128 -5.30 -5.38 18.06
C ASP A 128 -5.99 -6.20 16.97
N TYR A 129 -6.52 -5.54 15.90
CA TYR A 129 -7.26 -6.22 14.84
C TYR A 129 -6.89 -5.70 13.44
N ILE A 130 -6.84 -6.63 12.47
CA ILE A 130 -6.45 -6.37 11.08
C ILE A 130 -7.59 -6.84 10.15
N PRO A 131 -8.46 -5.94 9.68
CA PRO A 131 -9.51 -6.32 8.74
C PRO A 131 -8.91 -6.59 7.35
N ARG A 132 -9.36 -7.67 6.70
CA ARG A 132 -8.92 -8.00 5.34
C ARG A 132 -10.07 -8.53 4.48
N GLY A 133 -10.31 -7.86 3.36
CA GLY A 133 -11.21 -8.35 2.35
C GLY A 133 -10.64 -9.58 1.63
N TYR A 134 -11.44 -10.63 1.44
CA TYR A 134 -11.04 -11.83 0.69
C TYR A 134 -12.04 -12.21 -0.39
N ASN A 135 -11.55 -12.87 -1.43
CA ASN A 135 -12.38 -13.49 -2.45
C ASN A 135 -12.59 -14.96 -2.09
N PRO A 136 -13.85 -15.44 -2.04
CA PRO A 136 -14.13 -16.85 -1.88
C PRO A 136 -13.39 -17.70 -2.91
N HIS A 137 -12.77 -18.78 -2.47
CA HIS A 137 -12.05 -19.73 -3.28
C HIS A 137 -12.05 -21.09 -2.56
N GLU A 138 -12.20 -22.18 -3.28
CA GLU A 138 -12.17 -23.52 -2.71
C GLU A 138 -10.88 -23.75 -1.92
N GLY A 139 -10.98 -24.26 -0.68
CA GLY A 139 -9.87 -24.49 0.23
C GLY A 139 -9.30 -23.23 0.90
N PHE A 140 -9.76 -22.02 0.57
CA PHE A 140 -9.19 -20.80 1.16
C PHE A 140 -9.69 -20.55 2.59
N ASP A 141 -10.88 -21.02 2.95
CA ASP A 141 -11.42 -20.89 4.31
C ASP A 141 -10.54 -21.63 5.34
N GLU A 142 -9.97 -22.78 4.98
CA GLU A 142 -8.98 -23.49 5.79
C GLU A 142 -7.72 -22.64 6.02
N ILE A 143 -7.22 -21.97 4.98
CA ILE A 143 -6.08 -21.05 5.07
C ILE A 143 -6.39 -19.91 6.04
N LEU A 144 -7.58 -19.28 5.93
CA LEU A 144 -8.00 -18.21 6.84
C LEU A 144 -8.10 -18.68 8.30
N SER A 145 -8.66 -19.88 8.51
CA SER A 145 -8.76 -20.50 9.83
C SER A 145 -7.38 -20.70 10.46
N ARG A 146 -6.42 -21.26 9.71
CA ARG A 146 -5.05 -21.48 10.20
C ARG A 146 -4.32 -20.17 10.50
N ILE A 147 -4.52 -19.14 9.69
CA ILE A 147 -3.97 -17.80 9.96
C ILE A 147 -4.50 -17.28 11.31
N ASN A 148 -5.79 -17.38 11.56
CA ASN A 148 -6.38 -16.97 12.85
C ASN A 148 -5.93 -17.84 14.04
N GLN A 149 -5.53 -19.06 13.80
CA GLN A 149 -4.88 -19.90 14.81
C GLN A 149 -3.40 -19.52 15.07
N GLY A 150 -2.85 -18.55 14.33
CA GLY A 150 -1.48 -18.11 14.46
C GLY A 150 -0.47 -18.92 13.63
N HIS A 151 -0.92 -19.77 12.69
CA HIS A 151 -0.02 -20.54 11.84
C HIS A 151 0.72 -19.62 10.83
N HIS A 152 1.99 -19.91 10.62
CA HIS A 152 2.83 -19.21 9.65
C HIS A 152 2.49 -19.66 8.21
N ILE A 153 1.54 -19.02 7.57
CA ILE A 153 1.16 -19.30 6.18
C ILE A 153 2.00 -18.46 5.22
N ALA A 154 2.59 -19.12 4.22
CA ALA A 154 3.47 -18.45 3.25
C ALA A 154 3.09 -18.77 1.81
N PRO A 155 2.96 -17.74 0.95
CA PRO A 155 2.83 -17.94 -0.49
C PRO A 155 4.18 -18.38 -1.08
N LYS A 156 4.12 -19.37 -1.97
CA LYS A 156 5.22 -19.84 -2.82
C LYS A 156 4.74 -19.82 -4.27
N PRO A 157 5.62 -19.85 -5.26
CA PRO A 157 5.17 -20.01 -6.65
C PRO A 157 4.21 -21.18 -6.79
N TYR A 158 2.98 -20.88 -7.25
CA TYR A 158 1.91 -21.87 -7.52
C TYR A 158 1.46 -22.72 -6.33
N LYS A 159 1.77 -22.36 -5.08
CA LYS A 159 1.28 -23.06 -3.88
C LYS A 159 1.30 -22.20 -2.63
N ILE A 160 0.45 -22.55 -1.68
CA ILE A 160 0.43 -22.00 -0.32
C ILE A 160 0.89 -23.08 0.65
N VAL A 161 1.80 -22.72 1.52
CA VAL A 161 2.40 -23.64 2.49
C VAL A 161 2.17 -23.13 3.91
N ASP A 162 1.69 -24.00 4.77
CA ASP A 162 1.75 -23.81 6.21
C ASP A 162 3.16 -24.17 6.70
N LYS A 163 3.95 -23.18 7.05
CA LYS A 163 5.32 -23.40 7.53
C LYS A 163 5.37 -23.93 8.96
N THR A 164 4.27 -23.82 9.71
CA THR A 164 4.18 -24.38 11.06
C THR A 164 4.11 -25.90 11.02
N THR A 165 3.37 -26.47 10.06
CA THR A 165 3.18 -27.92 9.91
C THR A 165 3.96 -28.53 8.75
N GLY A 166 4.43 -27.72 7.79
CA GLY A 166 5.06 -28.17 6.53
C GLY A 166 4.06 -28.54 5.43
N GLU A 167 2.76 -28.46 5.69
CA GLU A 167 1.70 -28.90 4.78
C GLU A 167 1.51 -27.92 3.59
N VAL A 168 1.22 -28.46 2.40
CA VAL A 168 0.80 -27.69 1.24
C VAL A 168 -0.73 -27.61 1.25
N LEU A 169 -1.26 -26.41 1.55
CA LEU A 169 -2.70 -26.18 1.72
C LEU A 169 -3.42 -25.95 0.38
N LEU A 170 -2.74 -25.35 -0.58
CA LEU A 170 -3.31 -25.04 -1.89
C LEU A 170 -2.24 -25.14 -2.97
N LYS A 171 -2.59 -25.75 -4.12
CA LYS A 171 -1.74 -25.83 -5.31
C LYS A 171 -2.41 -25.06 -6.44
N ASP A 172 -2.54 -23.76 -6.31
CA ASP A 172 -3.15 -22.88 -7.30
C ASP A 172 -2.63 -21.45 -7.17
N LYS A 173 -2.95 -20.62 -8.17
CA LYS A 173 -2.67 -19.18 -8.18
C LYS A 173 -3.76 -18.43 -7.45
N LEU A 174 -3.42 -17.80 -6.35
CA LEU A 174 -4.34 -16.94 -5.61
C LEU A 174 -4.67 -15.65 -6.38
N LYS A 175 -5.91 -15.18 -6.21
CA LYS A 175 -6.26 -13.78 -6.50
C LYS A 175 -5.45 -12.84 -5.62
N GLU A 176 -5.22 -11.62 -6.08
CA GLU A 176 -4.34 -10.66 -5.44
C GLU A 176 -4.67 -10.41 -3.96
N ASP A 177 -5.95 -10.22 -3.62
CA ASP A 177 -6.36 -9.98 -2.24
C ASP A 177 -6.02 -11.15 -1.30
N ASN A 178 -6.30 -12.38 -1.76
CA ASN A 178 -5.99 -13.60 -1.02
C ASN A 178 -4.47 -13.79 -0.88
N TYR A 179 -3.70 -13.43 -1.92
CA TYR A 179 -2.25 -13.42 -1.87
C TYR A 179 -1.72 -12.43 -0.81
N VAL A 180 -2.31 -11.23 -0.71
CA VAL A 180 -1.91 -10.23 0.30
C VAL A 180 -2.13 -10.76 1.71
N ILE A 181 -3.25 -11.46 1.99
CA ILE A 181 -3.52 -12.07 3.30
C ILE A 181 -2.41 -13.06 3.68
N THR A 182 -2.07 -13.99 2.77
CA THR A 182 -1.01 -14.97 3.04
C THR A 182 0.37 -14.33 3.14
N SER A 183 0.63 -13.25 2.39
CA SER A 183 1.86 -12.48 2.48
C SER A 183 1.98 -11.76 3.83
N PHE A 184 0.87 -11.26 4.40
CA PHE A 184 0.85 -10.66 5.73
C PHE A 184 1.14 -11.69 6.81
N SER A 185 0.49 -12.85 6.80
CA SER A 185 0.81 -13.94 7.73
C SER A 185 2.32 -14.27 7.70
N ASN A 186 2.89 -14.42 6.50
CA ASN A 186 4.33 -14.67 6.36
C ASN A 186 5.21 -13.51 6.89
N SER A 187 4.81 -12.27 6.70
CA SER A 187 5.59 -11.10 7.15
C SER A 187 5.43 -10.85 8.65
N LEU A 188 4.22 -10.99 9.21
CA LEU A 188 3.96 -10.87 10.65
C LEU A 188 4.73 -11.95 11.44
N SER A 189 4.72 -13.20 10.96
CA SER A 189 5.52 -14.28 11.56
C SER A 189 7.01 -13.96 11.56
N LYS A 190 7.54 -13.36 10.48
CA LYS A 190 8.97 -13.01 10.37
C LYS A 190 9.41 -11.95 11.37
N ILE A 191 8.52 -11.01 11.72
CA ILE A 191 8.83 -9.95 12.70
C ILE A 191 8.44 -10.33 14.13
N GLY A 192 7.94 -11.56 14.35
CA GLY A 192 7.54 -12.04 15.66
C GLY A 192 6.26 -11.38 16.22
N PHE A 193 5.42 -10.80 15.35
CA PHE A 193 4.17 -10.21 15.79
C PHE A 193 3.12 -11.31 16.04
N ASP A 194 2.55 -11.33 17.24
CA ASP A 194 1.45 -12.23 17.56
C ASP A 194 0.16 -11.74 16.87
N TYR A 195 -0.30 -12.49 15.87
CA TYR A 195 -1.53 -12.19 15.12
C TYR A 195 -2.62 -13.24 15.29
N LYS A 196 -2.46 -14.15 16.25
CA LYS A 196 -3.52 -15.11 16.61
C LYS A 196 -4.80 -14.36 16.97
N ASP A 197 -5.91 -14.76 16.37
CA ASP A 197 -7.26 -14.17 16.55
C ASP A 197 -7.36 -12.66 16.24
N LYS A 198 -6.38 -12.09 15.54
CA LYS A 198 -6.37 -10.65 15.21
C LYS A 198 -6.93 -10.31 13.83
N PHE A 199 -7.08 -11.27 12.91
CA PHE A 199 -7.67 -10.98 11.61
C PHE A 199 -9.19 -10.95 11.63
N ILE A 200 -9.78 -9.92 11.01
CA ILE A 200 -11.20 -9.83 10.70
C ILE A 200 -11.35 -10.07 9.20
N PHE A 201 -11.70 -11.29 8.82
CA PHE A 201 -11.87 -11.62 7.41
C PHE A 201 -13.25 -11.20 6.91
N VAL A 202 -13.27 -10.34 5.88
CA VAL A 202 -14.48 -9.76 5.30
C VAL A 202 -14.66 -10.28 3.88
N LYS A 203 -15.75 -10.99 3.61
CA LYS A 203 -16.08 -11.42 2.26
C LYS A 203 -16.34 -10.22 1.36
N ARG A 204 -15.69 -10.16 0.19
CA ARG A 204 -15.89 -9.07 -0.76
C ARG A 204 -17.31 -9.03 -1.32
N ILE A 205 -17.84 -7.82 -1.45
CA ILE A 205 -19.10 -7.59 -2.15
C ILE A 205 -18.88 -7.64 -3.68
N GLY A 206 -19.86 -8.16 -4.40
CA GLY A 206 -19.87 -8.16 -5.87
C GLY A 206 -20.16 -6.77 -6.46
N GLY A 207 -19.95 -6.64 -7.76
CA GLY A 207 -20.35 -5.45 -8.52
C GLY A 207 -19.42 -4.23 -8.37
N VAL A 208 -18.34 -4.32 -7.59
CA VAL A 208 -17.41 -3.19 -7.38
C VAL A 208 -16.03 -3.53 -7.93
N SER A 209 -15.45 -2.61 -8.72
CA SER A 209 -14.12 -2.78 -9.32
C SER A 209 -13.38 -1.45 -9.37
N GLY A 210 -12.31 -1.34 -8.58
CA GLY A 210 -11.42 -0.18 -8.61
C GLY A 210 -10.79 0.06 -9.99
N THR A 211 -10.53 -1.01 -10.77
CA THR A 211 -10.01 -0.89 -12.15
C THR A 211 -11.04 -0.23 -13.08
N LYS A 212 -12.29 -0.70 -13.07
CA LYS A 212 -13.37 -0.07 -13.86
C LYS A 212 -13.58 1.39 -13.49
N ILE A 213 -13.53 1.72 -12.18
CA ILE A 213 -13.66 3.11 -11.72
C ILE A 213 -12.51 3.96 -12.28
N ARG A 214 -11.26 3.50 -12.21
CA ARG A 214 -10.12 4.24 -12.76
C ARG A 214 -10.24 4.47 -14.25
N GLU A 215 -10.59 3.44 -15.02
CA GLU A 215 -10.80 3.51 -16.46
C GLU A 215 -11.91 4.51 -16.82
N ALA A 216 -13.06 4.42 -16.16
CA ALA A 216 -14.19 5.33 -16.41
C ALA A 216 -13.86 6.79 -16.07
N VAL A 217 -13.13 7.04 -14.95
CA VAL A 217 -12.69 8.39 -14.59
C VAL A 217 -11.72 8.95 -15.65
N THR A 218 -10.81 8.12 -16.16
CA THR A 218 -9.86 8.50 -17.21
C THR A 218 -10.54 8.86 -18.52
N ASN A 219 -11.54 8.06 -18.90
CA ASN A 219 -12.26 8.20 -20.16
C ASN A 219 -13.38 9.26 -20.12
N GLY A 220 -13.64 9.85 -18.96
CA GLY A 220 -14.76 10.78 -18.78
C GLY A 220 -16.14 10.10 -18.65
N GLU A 221 -16.16 8.79 -18.44
CA GLU A 221 -17.38 7.94 -18.32
C GLU A 221 -17.82 7.76 -16.86
N PHE A 222 -17.59 8.75 -16.03
CA PHE A 222 -17.78 8.72 -14.60
C PHE A 222 -19.17 8.26 -14.13
N GLU A 223 -20.23 8.65 -14.87
CA GLU A 223 -21.62 8.28 -14.54
C GLU A 223 -21.82 6.75 -14.50
N SER A 224 -21.09 5.99 -15.32
CA SER A 224 -21.21 4.54 -15.43
C SER A 224 -20.73 3.76 -14.19
N VAL A 225 -20.04 4.42 -13.28
CA VAL A 225 -19.39 3.80 -12.09
C VAL A 225 -19.79 4.44 -10.76
N LYS A 226 -20.70 5.42 -10.77
CA LYS A 226 -21.14 6.11 -9.53
C LYS A 226 -21.63 5.14 -8.46
N ASP A 227 -22.41 4.15 -8.85
CA ASP A 227 -22.98 3.15 -7.93
C ASP A 227 -21.90 2.29 -7.22
N MET A 228 -20.68 2.33 -7.70
CA MET A 228 -19.56 1.60 -7.10
C MET A 228 -18.89 2.38 -5.95
N MET A 229 -19.24 3.65 -5.75
CA MET A 229 -18.55 4.54 -4.82
C MET A 229 -19.51 5.18 -3.80
N PRO A 230 -19.01 5.48 -2.58
CA PRO A 230 -19.74 6.32 -1.64
C PRO A 230 -19.86 7.76 -2.15
N ASP A 231 -20.90 8.49 -1.72
CA ASP A 231 -21.20 9.87 -2.13
C ASP A 231 -19.99 10.81 -1.92
N LYS A 232 -19.26 10.67 -0.81
CA LYS A 232 -18.09 11.51 -0.54
C LYS A 232 -16.97 11.30 -1.57
N THR A 233 -16.75 10.09 -2.04
CA THR A 233 -15.77 9.82 -3.11
C THR A 233 -16.24 10.46 -4.42
N ILE A 234 -17.53 10.35 -4.73
CA ILE A 234 -18.15 10.97 -5.91
C ILE A 234 -17.98 12.48 -5.86
N GLU A 235 -18.31 13.10 -4.72
CA GLU A 235 -18.19 14.54 -4.49
C GLU A 235 -16.77 15.04 -4.79
N VAL A 236 -15.74 14.40 -4.21
CA VAL A 236 -14.34 14.81 -4.39
C VAL A 236 -13.91 14.65 -5.85
N LEU A 237 -14.23 13.53 -6.51
CA LEU A 237 -13.87 13.30 -7.92
C LEU A 237 -14.59 14.28 -8.88
N THR A 238 -15.77 14.76 -8.51
CA THR A 238 -16.56 15.67 -9.34
C THR A 238 -16.14 17.14 -9.13
N ASN A 239 -15.95 17.53 -7.89
CA ASN A 239 -15.77 18.95 -7.51
C ASN A 239 -14.30 19.39 -7.51
N ASP A 240 -13.36 18.46 -7.26
CA ASP A 240 -11.94 18.77 -7.15
C ASP A 240 -11.12 18.14 -8.30
N LYS A 241 -11.48 18.47 -9.51
CA LYS A 241 -10.79 17.98 -10.72
C LYS A 241 -9.30 18.34 -10.77
N LYS A 242 -8.89 19.39 -10.07
CA LYS A 242 -7.48 19.82 -10.00
C LYS A 242 -6.61 18.85 -9.22
N SER A 243 -7.20 18.15 -8.24
CA SER A 243 -6.52 17.13 -7.45
C SER A 243 -6.41 15.78 -8.15
N ILE A 244 -6.99 15.59 -9.34
CA ILE A 244 -6.87 14.35 -10.08
C ILE A 244 -5.49 14.26 -10.72
N ILE A 245 -4.66 13.33 -10.23
CA ILE A 245 -3.29 13.09 -10.72
C ILE A 245 -3.17 11.76 -11.50
N PHE A 246 -4.28 11.08 -11.70
CA PHE A 246 -4.34 9.78 -12.33
C PHE A 246 -3.75 9.75 -13.74
N SER A 247 -3.16 8.61 -14.10
CA SER A 247 -2.48 8.34 -15.37
C SER A 247 -1.33 9.28 -15.73
N LYS A 248 -0.97 10.21 -14.87
CA LYS A 248 0.15 11.13 -15.13
C LYS A 248 1.46 10.53 -14.63
N ARG A 249 2.44 10.51 -15.51
CA ARG A 249 3.84 10.25 -15.22
C ARG A 249 4.68 11.44 -15.69
N LEU A 250 5.87 11.56 -15.13
CA LEU A 250 6.88 12.48 -15.62
C LEU A 250 7.73 11.73 -16.66
N ASP A 251 7.19 11.56 -17.87
CA ASP A 251 7.81 10.75 -18.92
C ASP A 251 9.24 11.21 -19.23
N GLY A 252 9.48 12.53 -19.20
CA GLY A 252 10.82 13.09 -19.36
C GLY A 252 11.82 12.57 -18.33
N ASN A 253 11.41 12.52 -17.05
CA ASN A 253 12.27 11.99 -15.97
C ASN A 253 12.57 10.51 -16.19
N ILE A 254 11.55 9.72 -16.59
CA ILE A 254 11.73 8.29 -16.84
C ILE A 254 12.72 8.05 -17.97
N ILE A 255 12.57 8.77 -19.09
CA ILE A 255 13.42 8.64 -20.28
C ILE A 255 14.85 9.11 -19.96
N ASP A 256 15.00 10.24 -19.28
CA ASP A 256 16.30 10.78 -18.91
C ASP A 256 17.03 9.83 -17.94
N ASN A 257 16.37 9.37 -16.90
CA ASN A 257 16.94 8.44 -15.93
C ASN A 257 17.25 7.06 -16.56
N ALA A 258 16.38 6.56 -17.46
CA ALA A 258 16.63 5.33 -18.19
C ALA A 258 17.87 5.42 -19.09
N ASN A 259 18.17 6.59 -19.66
CA ASN A 259 19.33 6.82 -20.52
C ASN A 259 20.63 7.04 -19.73
N ASN A 260 20.57 7.74 -18.59
CA ASN A 260 21.77 8.34 -17.99
C ASN A 260 22.20 7.70 -16.66
N LEU A 261 21.30 7.01 -15.94
CA LEU A 261 21.65 6.42 -14.64
C LEU A 261 22.28 5.03 -14.78
N ASP A 262 23.07 4.64 -13.78
CA ASP A 262 23.45 3.25 -13.52
C ASP A 262 22.23 2.50 -12.96
N LEU A 263 21.55 1.78 -13.84
CA LEU A 263 20.32 1.09 -13.49
C LEU A 263 20.56 -0.06 -12.50
N ASN A 264 21.77 -0.61 -12.47
CA ASN A 264 22.10 -1.67 -11.52
C ASN A 264 22.05 -1.20 -10.06
N ASN A 265 22.21 0.08 -9.80
CA ASN A 265 22.13 0.63 -8.46
C ASN A 265 20.68 0.88 -7.97
N LEU A 266 19.69 0.84 -8.86
CA LEU A 266 18.29 1.14 -8.52
C LEU A 266 17.55 -0.06 -7.92
N ASN A 267 16.64 0.22 -6.96
CA ASN A 267 15.80 -0.83 -6.37
C ASN A 267 15.00 -1.59 -7.44
N LEU A 268 14.68 -2.84 -7.22
CA LEU A 268 14.02 -3.80 -8.12
C LEU A 268 14.81 -4.24 -9.35
N LEU A 269 15.85 -3.56 -9.76
CA LEU A 269 16.67 -3.91 -10.92
C LEU A 269 17.87 -4.76 -10.48
N ASN A 270 17.93 -6.02 -10.88
CA ASN A 270 19.13 -6.84 -10.72
C ASN A 270 20.08 -6.63 -11.89
N ASP A 271 21.33 -7.06 -11.74
CA ASP A 271 22.41 -6.87 -12.72
C ASP A 271 22.02 -7.28 -14.14
N LYS A 272 21.39 -8.45 -14.26
CA LYS A 272 20.97 -8.97 -15.57
C LYS A 272 19.90 -8.06 -16.22
N LEU A 273 18.91 -7.65 -15.46
CA LEU A 273 17.83 -6.80 -15.95
C LEU A 273 18.33 -5.39 -16.28
N ALA A 274 19.17 -4.82 -15.43
CA ALA A 274 19.79 -3.52 -15.66
C ALA A 274 20.60 -3.52 -16.97
N LEU A 275 21.52 -4.47 -17.14
CA LEU A 275 22.34 -4.61 -18.36
C LEU A 275 21.47 -4.82 -19.61
N GLU A 276 20.37 -5.59 -19.51
CA GLU A 276 19.49 -5.82 -20.66
C GLU A 276 18.75 -4.55 -21.08
N ILE A 277 18.32 -3.71 -20.15
CA ILE A 277 17.71 -2.42 -20.45
C ILE A 277 18.76 -1.44 -21.00
N GLU A 278 19.91 -1.34 -20.34
CA GLU A 278 21.00 -0.44 -20.74
C GLU A 278 21.55 -0.73 -22.14
N SER A 279 21.59 -2.00 -22.54
CA SER A 279 22.04 -2.42 -23.87
C SER A 279 21.15 -1.91 -25.01
N LYS A 280 19.95 -1.41 -24.71
CA LYS A 280 18.97 -0.91 -25.68
C LYS A 280 18.90 0.62 -25.74
N ARG A 281 19.76 1.31 -24.99
CA ARG A 281 19.88 2.79 -25.06
C ARG A 281 20.36 3.25 -26.44
N PRO A 282 19.97 4.47 -26.91
CA PRO A 282 19.17 5.47 -26.22
C PRO A 282 17.65 5.25 -26.38
N PHE A 283 16.85 5.76 -25.43
CA PHE A 283 15.40 5.79 -25.47
C PHE A 283 14.88 7.20 -25.78
N ASN A 284 13.88 7.30 -26.67
CA ASN A 284 13.26 8.57 -27.06
C ASN A 284 11.85 8.75 -26.50
N ASN A 285 11.20 7.67 -26.06
CA ASN A 285 9.84 7.68 -25.54
C ASN A 285 9.64 6.56 -24.52
N LEU A 286 8.50 6.63 -23.81
CA LEU A 286 8.15 5.69 -22.74
C LEU A 286 7.94 4.25 -23.25
N ASP A 287 7.41 4.11 -24.48
CA ASP A 287 7.16 2.77 -25.05
C ASP A 287 8.48 2.05 -25.35
N GLU A 288 9.51 2.74 -25.78
CA GLU A 288 10.84 2.18 -25.96
C GLU A 288 11.42 1.67 -24.63
N VAL A 289 11.26 2.43 -23.52
CA VAL A 289 11.68 2.00 -22.19
C VAL A 289 10.90 0.76 -21.74
N LEU A 290 9.57 0.74 -21.92
CA LEU A 290 8.73 -0.42 -21.59
C LEU A 290 9.10 -1.68 -22.39
N ASN A 291 9.39 -1.51 -23.69
CA ASN A 291 9.78 -2.60 -24.59
C ASN A 291 11.22 -3.09 -24.31
N ALA A 292 12.03 -2.29 -23.64
CA ALA A 292 13.36 -2.70 -23.20
C ALA A 292 13.29 -3.71 -22.05
N ILE A 293 12.23 -3.68 -21.24
CA ILE A 293 12.04 -4.64 -20.17
C ILE A 293 11.64 -6.01 -20.75
N PRO A 294 12.36 -7.09 -20.44
CA PRO A 294 12.15 -8.41 -21.06
C PRO A 294 10.71 -8.92 -21.00
N GLN A 295 10.35 -9.76 -21.97
CA GLN A 295 9.12 -10.53 -21.91
C GLN A 295 9.21 -11.54 -20.75
N GLY A 296 8.06 -11.84 -20.13
CA GLY A 296 7.98 -12.77 -18.98
C GLY A 296 7.82 -12.06 -17.63
N PHE A 297 8.15 -10.78 -17.53
CA PHE A 297 7.76 -9.99 -16.37
C PHE A 297 6.28 -9.57 -16.44
N SER A 298 5.60 -9.58 -15.28
CA SER A 298 4.20 -9.12 -15.21
C SER A 298 4.09 -7.63 -15.55
N THR A 299 2.93 -7.23 -16.08
CA THR A 299 2.62 -5.81 -16.34
C THR A 299 2.84 -4.95 -15.09
N HIS A 300 2.44 -5.42 -13.91
CA HIS A 300 2.65 -4.71 -12.65
C HIS A 300 4.13 -4.52 -12.31
N PHE A 301 4.96 -5.51 -12.56
CA PHE A 301 6.40 -5.37 -12.35
C PHE A 301 7.02 -4.34 -13.30
N LYS A 302 6.63 -4.36 -14.58
CA LYS A 302 7.06 -3.34 -15.56
C LYS A 302 6.66 -1.93 -15.13
N GLN A 303 5.43 -1.76 -14.63
CA GLN A 303 4.97 -0.47 -14.10
C GLN A 303 5.74 0.00 -12.87
N ARG A 304 6.17 -0.91 -11.99
CA ARG A 304 7.06 -0.56 -10.85
C ARG A 304 8.44 -0.13 -11.33
N ILE A 305 8.98 -0.74 -12.39
CA ILE A 305 10.26 -0.29 -12.99
C ILE A 305 10.12 1.14 -13.50
N LEU A 306 9.02 1.49 -14.17
CA LEU A 306 8.78 2.88 -14.56
C LEU A 306 8.70 3.81 -13.35
N SER A 307 8.10 3.37 -12.24
CA SER A 307 8.03 4.17 -11.00
C SER A 307 9.41 4.39 -10.37
N ILE A 308 10.30 3.38 -10.43
CA ILE A 308 11.70 3.52 -9.99
C ILE A 308 12.49 4.44 -10.91
N LEU A 309 12.28 4.36 -12.23
CA LEU A 309 12.93 5.27 -13.18
C LEU A 309 12.41 6.71 -13.03
N GLU A 310 11.14 6.88 -12.66
CA GLU A 310 10.54 8.18 -12.37
C GLU A 310 11.09 8.82 -11.09
N ASN A 311 11.37 7.99 -10.07
CA ASN A 311 11.85 8.36 -8.74
C ASN A 311 13.00 7.43 -8.34
N PRO A 312 14.23 7.72 -8.76
CA PRO A 312 15.35 6.79 -8.64
C PRO A 312 15.82 6.66 -7.19
N ILE A 313 15.44 5.57 -6.55
CA ILE A 313 15.90 5.21 -5.20
C ILE A 313 16.94 4.10 -5.29
N PRO A 314 18.16 4.31 -4.78
CA PRO A 314 19.20 3.30 -4.69
C PRO A 314 18.76 2.07 -3.89
N LYS A 315 19.25 0.89 -4.26
CA LYS A 315 19.02 -0.37 -3.52
C LYS A 315 19.37 -0.25 -2.05
N LYS A 316 20.50 0.38 -1.77
CA LYS A 316 20.99 0.58 -0.39
C LYS A 316 19.99 1.41 0.40
N ASP A 317 19.60 2.57 -0.11
CA ASP A 317 18.69 3.48 0.59
C ASP A 317 17.32 2.86 0.83
N MET A 318 16.81 2.10 -0.15
CA MET A 318 15.56 1.34 0.03
C MET A 318 15.71 0.23 1.07
N SER A 319 16.85 -0.44 1.13
CA SER A 319 17.12 -1.45 2.15
C SER A 319 17.18 -0.84 3.55
N ASP A 320 17.87 0.27 3.69
CA ASP A 320 18.00 1.02 4.94
C ASP A 320 16.62 1.55 5.40
N PHE A 321 15.80 2.06 4.43
CA PHE A 321 14.42 2.45 4.71
C PHE A 321 13.58 1.28 5.25
N ILE A 322 13.63 0.11 4.60
CA ILE A 322 12.87 -1.07 5.04
C ILE A 322 13.32 -1.53 6.43
N GLU A 323 14.61 -1.45 6.71
CA GLU A 323 15.16 -1.83 8.01
C GLU A 323 14.65 -0.94 9.14
N LYS A 324 14.68 0.37 8.94
CA LYS A 324 14.23 1.38 9.94
C LYS A 324 12.72 1.54 10.00
N TYR A 325 11.96 1.18 8.94
CA TYR A 325 10.53 1.46 8.83
C TYR A 325 9.68 0.75 9.89
N PRO A 326 8.69 1.45 10.50
CA PRO A 326 8.49 2.89 10.42
C PRO A 326 9.38 3.60 11.46
N SER A 327 10.28 4.47 11.00
CA SER A 327 11.06 5.34 11.90
C SER A 327 10.18 6.47 12.49
N GLN A 328 9.08 6.78 11.81
CA GLN A 328 8.09 7.75 12.24
C GLN A 328 6.69 7.37 11.74
N ILE A 329 5.63 7.78 12.45
CA ILE A 329 4.24 7.67 12.01
C ILE A 329 3.78 9.07 11.57
N ARG A 330 3.47 9.21 10.27
CA ARG A 330 2.94 10.45 9.71
C ARG A 330 1.43 10.36 9.60
N ILE A 331 0.73 11.25 10.30
CA ILE A 331 -0.73 11.32 10.28
C ILE A 331 -1.14 12.26 9.13
N LEU A 332 -1.85 11.72 8.14
CA LEU A 332 -2.36 12.46 7.00
C LEU A 332 -3.66 13.20 7.32
N LYS A 333 -4.50 12.58 8.15
CA LYS A 333 -5.78 13.15 8.60
C LYS A 333 -6.26 12.43 9.84
N TYR A 334 -6.98 13.15 10.70
CA TYR A 334 -7.66 12.61 11.89
C TYR A 334 -9.00 13.31 12.11
N LYS A 335 -9.86 12.68 12.88
CA LYS A 335 -11.26 13.11 13.09
C LYS A 335 -11.35 14.34 14.00
N ASN A 336 -10.69 14.31 15.15
CA ASN A 336 -10.62 15.41 16.14
C ASN A 336 -9.46 15.18 17.11
N ASP A 337 -9.18 16.17 17.96
CA ASP A 337 -8.04 16.15 18.86
C ASP A 337 -8.14 15.06 19.94
N ASP A 338 -9.34 14.75 20.44
CA ASP A 338 -9.53 13.67 21.43
C ASP A 338 -9.10 12.32 20.86
N VAL A 339 -9.45 12.04 19.61
CA VAL A 339 -9.02 10.83 18.88
C VAL A 339 -7.50 10.81 18.70
N LEU A 340 -6.91 11.96 18.42
CA LEU A 340 -5.46 12.08 18.26
C LEU A 340 -4.71 11.78 19.56
N GLU A 341 -5.18 12.26 20.69
CA GLU A 341 -4.55 12.01 22.00
C GLU A 341 -4.64 10.51 22.37
N VAL A 342 -5.82 9.88 22.25
CA VAL A 342 -5.98 8.43 22.48
C VAL A 342 -5.05 7.61 21.56
N PHE A 343 -4.88 8.04 20.30
CA PHE A 343 -3.97 7.38 19.37
C PHE A 343 -2.50 7.47 19.81
N LYS A 344 -2.05 8.65 20.27
CA LYS A 344 -0.68 8.82 20.76
C LYS A 344 -0.35 7.94 21.96
N GLU A 345 -1.32 7.74 22.85
CA GLU A 345 -1.17 6.83 23.99
C GLU A 345 -1.16 5.35 23.61
N LYS A 346 -1.76 5.00 22.46
CA LYS A 346 -1.91 3.61 22.00
C LYS A 346 -0.71 3.09 21.25
N VAL A 347 -0.02 3.93 20.47
CA VAL A 347 1.05 3.48 19.55
C VAL A 347 2.38 3.27 20.27
N ASN A 348 3.23 2.38 19.71
CA ASN A 348 4.53 2.00 20.28
C ASN A 348 5.69 2.88 19.74
N THR A 349 5.46 4.18 19.53
CA THR A 349 6.50 5.12 19.08
C THR A 349 6.23 6.54 19.55
N GLU A 350 7.30 7.27 19.86
CA GLU A 350 7.24 8.71 20.17
C GLU A 350 7.28 9.59 18.91
N ASN A 351 7.70 9.02 17.78
CA ASN A 351 7.87 9.78 16.54
C ASN A 351 6.53 9.86 15.78
N ILE A 352 5.66 10.76 16.20
CA ILE A 352 4.35 10.99 15.59
C ILE A 352 4.31 12.42 15.04
N TYR A 353 4.03 12.55 13.75
CA TYR A 353 3.95 13.82 13.04
C TYR A 353 2.59 13.97 12.34
N SER A 354 1.91 15.08 12.58
CA SER A 354 0.69 15.42 11.83
C SER A 354 1.04 16.31 10.64
N VAL A 355 0.60 15.92 9.46
CA VAL A 355 0.66 16.77 8.27
C VAL A 355 -0.42 17.84 8.42
N LYS A 356 -0.02 19.12 8.49
CA LYS A 356 -0.93 20.26 8.62
C LYS A 356 -1.65 20.57 7.31
#